data_f3f728eca448a002fafb3c90fcd966c1
#
_entry.id   f3f728eca448a002fafb3c90fcd966c1
#
_cell.length_a   1.000
_cell.length_b   1.000
_cell.length_c   1.000
_cell.angle_alpha   90.00
_cell.angle_beta   90.00
_cell.angle_gamma   90.00
#
_symmetry.space_group_name_H-M   'P 1'
#
loop_
_entity.id
_entity.type
_entity.pdbx_description
1 polymer ?
#
loop_
_entity_poly.entity_id
_entity_poly.type
_entity_poly.pdbx_seq_one_letter_code
_entity_poly.pdbx_strand_id
1 'polypeptide(L)'
;MVFAITGPIARDDLPGLCERVCALLEANGAHVALCDVHGVPCDAVTVDALARLQLAARRYGCRVRLRHASRELMELVAFMGLGDVLPE
;
A
#
# COMPACT_ATOMS: atom_id res chain seq x y z
N MET A 1 -10.61 7.69 -2.70
CA MET A 1 -9.39 8.19 -3.35
C MET A 1 -8.65 7.02 -4.00
N VAL A 2 -8.11 7.23 -5.17
CA VAL A 2 -7.32 6.21 -5.89
C VAL A 2 -5.94 6.77 -6.18
N PHE A 3 -4.90 6.00 -5.91
CA PHE A 3 -3.55 6.34 -6.30
C PHE A 3 -2.83 5.08 -6.79
N ALA A 4 -1.78 5.25 -7.58
CA ALA A 4 -1.02 4.15 -8.14
C ALA A 4 0.44 4.19 -7.69
N ILE A 5 0.99 3.01 -7.47
CA ILE A 5 2.42 2.84 -7.24
C ILE A 5 2.96 2.06 -8.44
N THR A 6 3.97 2.60 -9.09
CA THR A 6 4.60 1.96 -10.25
C THR A 6 6.07 1.73 -9.99
N GLY A 7 6.57 0.60 -10.48
CA GLY A 7 7.96 0.24 -10.35
C GLY A 7 8.36 -0.21 -8.94
N PRO A 8 9.63 -0.52 -8.73
CA PRO A 8 10.12 -0.97 -7.44
C PRO A 8 10.09 0.16 -6.40
N ILE A 9 9.81 -0.23 -5.15
CA ILE A 9 9.82 0.68 -4.01
C ILE A 9 11.14 0.45 -3.27
N ALA A 10 12.03 1.43 -3.31
CA ALA A 10 13.24 1.38 -2.51
C ALA A 10 12.92 1.72 -1.05
N ARG A 11 13.64 1.09 -0.11
CA ARG A 11 13.44 1.36 1.32
C ARG A 11 13.63 2.83 1.67
N ASP A 12 14.56 3.50 1.00
CA ASP A 12 14.85 4.91 1.23
C ASP A 12 13.73 5.82 0.75
N ASP A 13 12.88 5.34 -0.18
CA ASP A 13 11.76 6.09 -0.72
C ASP A 13 10.51 5.97 0.15
N LEU A 14 10.47 4.98 1.03
CA LEU A 14 9.27 4.66 1.81
C LEU A 14 8.78 5.80 2.70
N PRO A 15 9.63 6.51 3.47
CA PRO A 15 9.16 7.63 4.28
C PRO A 15 8.47 8.71 3.45
N GLY A 16 9.08 9.09 2.33
CA GLY A 16 8.51 10.10 1.42
C GLY A 16 7.21 9.65 0.79
N LEU A 17 7.11 8.37 0.42
CA LEU A 17 5.88 7.79 -0.11
C LEU A 17 4.75 7.84 0.92
N CYS A 18 5.03 7.43 2.15
CA CYS A 18 4.05 7.47 3.23
C CYS A 18 3.57 8.89 3.51
N GLU A 19 4.48 9.85 3.55
CA GLU A 19 4.12 11.26 3.76
C GLU A 19 3.22 11.79 2.65
N ARG A 20 3.52 11.50 1.39
CA ARG A 20 2.72 11.95 0.26
C ARG A 20 1.32 11.36 0.29
N VAL A 21 1.21 10.06 0.56
CA VAL A 21 -0.10 9.39 0.61
C VAL A 21 -0.91 9.90 1.80
N CYS A 22 -0.31 10.04 2.96
CA CYS A 22 -0.99 10.56 4.14
C CYS A 22 -1.47 11.99 3.93
N ALA A 23 -0.66 12.84 3.28
CA ALA A 23 -1.07 14.21 2.94
C ALA A 23 -2.28 14.22 2.01
N LEU A 24 -2.31 13.32 1.01
CA LEU A 24 -3.44 13.20 0.10
C LEU A 24 -4.70 12.71 0.82
N LEU A 25 -4.58 11.75 1.72
CA LEU A 25 -5.69 11.25 2.51
C LEU A 25 -6.28 12.35 3.39
N GLU A 26 -5.44 13.10 4.06
CA GLU A 26 -5.83 14.21 4.91
C GLU A 26 -6.51 15.33 4.10
N ALA A 27 -5.93 15.70 2.96
CA ALA A 27 -6.47 16.75 2.10
C ALA A 27 -7.83 16.39 1.51
N ASN A 28 -8.08 15.11 1.22
CA ASN A 28 -9.33 14.63 0.63
C ASN A 28 -10.38 14.20 1.65
N GLY A 29 -10.03 14.11 2.93
CA GLY A 29 -10.92 13.58 3.95
C GLY A 29 -11.36 12.14 3.69
N ALA A 30 -10.58 11.38 2.95
CA ALA A 30 -10.93 10.03 2.55
C ALA A 30 -10.72 9.04 3.70
N HIS A 31 -11.64 8.09 3.83
CA HIS A 31 -11.51 6.99 4.80
C HIS A 31 -10.92 5.74 4.17
N VAL A 32 -11.02 5.61 2.86
CA VAL A 32 -10.49 4.47 2.10
C VAL A 32 -9.69 4.99 0.91
N ALA A 33 -8.49 4.47 0.75
CA ALA A 33 -7.64 4.72 -0.40
C ALA A 33 -7.45 3.42 -1.18
N LEU A 34 -7.77 3.44 -2.46
CA LEU A 34 -7.49 2.34 -3.36
C LEU A 34 -6.09 2.53 -3.94
N CYS A 35 -5.21 1.59 -3.64
CA CYS A 35 -3.83 1.61 -4.11
C CYS A 35 -3.70 0.66 -5.29
N ASP A 36 -3.52 1.21 -6.48
CA ASP A 36 -3.30 0.42 -7.68
C ASP A 36 -1.85 -0.07 -7.69
N VAL A 37 -1.69 -1.38 -7.60
CA VAL A 37 -0.37 -2.03 -7.53
C VAL A 37 -0.06 -2.83 -8.80
N HIS A 38 -0.71 -2.51 -9.90
CA HIS A 38 -0.51 -3.20 -11.17
C HIS A 38 0.96 -3.22 -11.61
N GLY A 39 1.69 -2.16 -11.37
CA GLY A 39 3.07 -2.01 -11.83
C GLY A 39 4.15 -2.34 -10.82
N VAL A 40 3.80 -2.89 -9.65
CA VAL A 40 4.82 -3.20 -8.62
C VAL A 40 5.40 -4.60 -8.80
N PRO A 41 6.67 -4.81 -8.44
CA PRO A 41 7.25 -6.15 -8.43
C PRO A 41 6.64 -7.01 -7.31
N CYS A 42 6.61 -8.31 -7.54
CA CYS A 42 6.13 -9.27 -6.54
C CYS A 42 7.30 -9.76 -5.70
N ASP A 43 7.67 -8.98 -4.69
CA ASP A 43 8.76 -9.32 -3.78
C ASP A 43 8.43 -8.90 -2.34
N ALA A 44 9.22 -9.41 -1.39
CA ALA A 44 9.00 -9.16 0.03
C ALA A 44 9.19 -7.68 0.40
N VAL A 45 10.07 -6.97 -0.27
CA VAL A 45 10.30 -5.54 -0.03
C VAL A 45 9.06 -4.74 -0.39
N THR A 46 8.42 -5.06 -1.50
CA THR A 46 7.17 -4.43 -1.93
C THR A 46 6.06 -4.69 -0.90
N VAL A 47 5.88 -5.93 -0.48
CA VAL A 47 4.85 -6.29 0.51
C VAL A 47 5.10 -5.57 1.83
N ASP A 48 6.34 -5.53 2.30
CA ASP A 48 6.70 -4.81 3.52
C ASP A 48 6.39 -3.33 3.41
N ALA A 49 6.71 -2.71 2.28
CA ALA A 49 6.42 -1.31 2.03
C ALA A 49 4.91 -1.02 2.06
N LEU A 50 4.11 -1.87 1.42
CA LEU A 50 2.66 -1.73 1.42
C LEU A 50 2.07 -1.89 2.83
N ALA A 51 2.61 -2.82 3.63
CA ALA A 51 2.18 -3.00 5.02
C ALA A 51 2.48 -1.76 5.86
N ARG A 52 3.64 -1.16 5.70
CA ARG A 52 4.02 0.07 6.40
C ARG A 52 3.14 1.24 5.99
N LEU A 53 2.79 1.32 4.70
CA LEU A 53 1.86 2.32 4.20
C LEU A 53 0.49 2.17 4.84
N GLN A 54 0.00 0.93 4.99
CA GLN A 54 -1.26 0.67 5.69
C GLN A 54 -1.23 1.13 7.14
N LEU A 55 -0.15 0.85 7.86
CA LEU A 55 0.00 1.29 9.24
C LEU A 55 0.01 2.81 9.34
N ALA A 56 0.69 3.50 8.42
CA ALA A 56 0.69 4.96 8.38
C ALA A 56 -0.72 5.51 8.13
N ALA A 57 -1.46 4.92 7.17
CA ALA A 57 -2.82 5.35 6.86
C ALA A 57 -3.76 5.19 8.05
N ARG A 58 -3.62 4.11 8.81
CA ARG A 58 -4.45 3.88 10.01
C ARG A 58 -4.30 4.95 11.07
N ARG A 59 -3.15 5.58 11.16
CA ARG A 59 -2.93 6.69 12.10
C ARG A 59 -3.81 7.90 11.78
N TYR A 60 -4.25 8.01 10.52
CA TYR A 60 -5.16 9.06 10.06
C TYR A 60 -6.60 8.59 9.94
N GLY A 61 -6.93 7.43 10.51
CA GLY A 61 -8.27 6.87 10.43
C GLY A 61 -8.64 6.35 9.05
N CYS A 62 -7.65 6.04 8.20
CA CYS A 62 -7.85 5.61 6.84
C CYS A 62 -7.41 4.17 6.64
N ARG A 63 -7.91 3.56 5.56
CA ARG A 63 -7.52 2.21 5.15
C ARG A 63 -7.05 2.23 3.71
N VAL A 64 -5.98 1.51 3.44
CA VAL A 64 -5.51 1.25 2.09
C VAL A 64 -6.03 -0.11 1.65
N ARG A 65 -6.62 -0.17 0.45
CA ARG A 65 -7.01 -1.43 -0.19
C ARG A 65 -6.24 -1.56 -1.50
N LEU A 66 -5.74 -2.75 -1.77
CA LEU A 66 -5.02 -3.01 -3.00
C LEU A 66 -5.99 -3.17 -4.16
N ARG A 67 -5.60 -2.68 -5.32
CA ARG A 67 -6.35 -2.77 -6.56
C ARG A 67 -5.43 -3.30 -7.65
N HIS A 68 -5.94 -4.20 -8.47
CA HIS A 68 -5.20 -4.84 -9.56
C HIS A 68 -3.94 -5.57 -9.07
N ALA A 69 -3.98 -6.09 -7.86
CA ALA A 69 -2.91 -6.93 -7.34
C ALA A 69 -2.88 -8.25 -8.11
N SER A 70 -1.70 -8.68 -8.52
CA SER A 70 -1.55 -9.97 -9.16
C SER A 70 -1.82 -11.08 -8.16
N ARG A 71 -2.21 -12.26 -8.68
CA ARG A 71 -2.40 -13.44 -7.85
C ARG A 71 -1.11 -13.77 -7.08
N GLU A 72 0.03 -13.64 -7.73
CA GLU A 72 1.34 -13.89 -7.11
C GLU A 72 1.60 -12.94 -5.95
N LEU A 73 1.27 -11.66 -6.11
CA LEU A 73 1.42 -10.67 -5.04
C LEU A 73 0.51 -11.02 -3.86
N MET A 74 -0.74 -11.39 -4.10
CA MET A 74 -1.67 -11.76 -3.04
C MET A 74 -1.28 -13.05 -2.34
N GLU A 75 -0.70 -14.01 -3.05
CA GLU A 75 -0.15 -15.23 -2.46
C GLU A 75 1.04 -14.91 -1.54
N LEU A 76 1.91 -14.00 -1.95
CA LEU A 76 3.03 -13.55 -1.12
C LEU A 76 2.55 -12.82 0.12
N VAL A 77 1.56 -11.94 0.00
CA VAL A 77 0.93 -11.26 1.12
C VAL A 77 0.41 -12.27 2.15
N ALA A 78 -0.30 -13.28 1.69
CA ALA A 78 -0.82 -14.35 2.56
C ALA A 78 0.31 -15.15 3.20
N PHE A 79 1.33 -15.50 2.43
CA PHE A 79 2.49 -16.23 2.92
C PHE A 79 3.23 -15.48 4.04
N MET A 80 3.29 -14.16 3.94
CA MET A 80 3.92 -13.31 4.96
C MET A 80 2.99 -13.03 6.16
N GLY A 81 1.79 -13.61 6.18
CA GLY A 81 0.84 -13.42 7.26
C GLY A 81 0.14 -12.07 7.25
N LEU A 82 0.12 -11.38 6.12
CA LEU A 82 -0.41 -10.02 5.99
C LEU A 82 -1.76 -9.95 5.26
N GLY A 83 -2.43 -11.07 5.06
CA GLY A 83 -3.70 -11.11 4.35
C GLY A 83 -4.79 -10.22 4.96
N ASP A 84 -4.81 -10.08 6.29
CA ASP A 84 -5.75 -9.23 6.99
C ASP A 84 -5.31 -7.76 7.00
N VAL A 85 -4.03 -7.51 6.79
CA VAL A 85 -3.45 -6.16 6.79
C VAL A 85 -3.62 -5.50 5.43
N LEU A 86 -3.47 -6.28 4.36
CA LEU A 86 -3.49 -5.78 2.98
C LEU A 86 -4.63 -6.44 2.18
N PRO A 87 -5.89 -6.10 2.44
CA PRO A 87 -7.00 -6.66 1.66
C PRO A 87 -7.06 -6.05 0.25
N GLU A 88 -7.59 -6.83 -0.65
CA GLU A 88 -7.90 -6.37 -2.00
C GLU A 88 -9.30 -5.77 -2.10
#